data_bafd027dba3fabc8286098c8bdd49253
#
_entry.id   bafd027dba3fabc8286098c8bdd49253
#
_cell.length_a   1.000
_cell.length_b   1.000
_cell.length_c   1.000
_cell.angle_alpha   90.00
_cell.angle_beta   90.00
_cell.angle_gamma   90.00
#
_symmetry.space_group_name_H-M   'P 1'
#
loop_
_entity.id
_entity.type
_entity.pdbx_description
1 polymer ?
#
loop_
_entity_poly.entity_id
_entity_poly.type
_entity_poly.pdbx_seq_one_letter_code
_entity_poly.pdbx_strand_id
1 'polypeptide(L)' 'MSTVYTLSALLHLSDLQLRGLRNRARYDLDCSTPGLIERRDALINLEIICRAITLRHAHPRPPGF' A
#
# COMPACT_ATOMS: atom_id res chain seq x y z
N MET A 1 -1.73 -10.57 15.12
CA MET A 1 -1.10 -11.19 13.95
C MET A 1 -1.05 -10.18 12.81
N SER A 2 0.15 -9.95 12.28
CA SER A 2 0.31 -9.00 11.19
C SER A 2 -0.07 -9.63 9.86
N THR A 3 -0.73 -8.85 9.03
CA THR A 3 -1.13 -9.30 7.70
C THR A 3 -0.35 -8.51 6.66
N VAL A 4 0.26 -9.21 5.74
CA VAL A 4 0.97 -8.60 4.63
C VAL A 4 0.09 -8.71 3.39
N TYR A 5 -0.20 -7.57 2.76
CA TYR A 5 -0.99 -7.55 1.54
C TYR A 5 -0.18 -8.01 0.35
N THR A 6 -0.87 -8.51 -0.66
CA THR A 6 -0.24 -8.82 -1.93
C THR A 6 -0.64 -7.75 -2.95
N LEU A 7 0.26 -7.47 -3.87
CA LEU A 7 -0.02 -6.50 -4.93
C LEU A 7 -1.25 -6.91 -5.75
N SER A 8 -1.36 -8.19 -6.05
CA SER A 8 -2.48 -8.72 -6.82
C SER A 8 -3.82 -8.42 -6.16
N ALA A 9 -3.91 -8.64 -4.84
CA ALA A 9 -5.13 -8.35 -4.10
C ALA A 9 -5.46 -6.86 -4.11
N LEU A 10 -4.45 -6.02 -3.98
CA LEU A 10 -4.66 -4.57 -3.92
C LEU A 10 -5.10 -3.99 -5.26
N LEU A 11 -4.68 -4.59 -6.36
CA LEU A 11 -5.07 -4.10 -7.68
C LEU A 11 -6.56 -4.26 -7.98
N HIS A 12 -7.26 -5.06 -7.19
CA HIS A 12 -8.71 -5.19 -7.31
C HIS A 12 -9.48 -4.12 -6.56
N LEU A 13 -8.81 -3.30 -5.76
CA LEU A 13 -9.45 -2.28 -4.96
C LEU A 13 -9.56 -0.97 -5.75
N SER A 14 -10.53 -0.15 -5.36
CA SER A 14 -10.66 1.18 -5.95
C SER A 14 -9.59 2.12 -5.40
N ASP A 15 -9.39 3.25 -6.09
CA ASP A 15 -8.46 4.29 -5.63
C ASP A 15 -8.79 4.75 -4.21
N LEU A 16 -10.06 4.94 -3.94
CA LEU A 16 -10.49 5.40 -2.62
C LEU A 16 -10.14 4.38 -1.55
N GLN A 17 -10.35 3.10 -1.84
CA GLN A 17 -10.00 2.04 -0.92
C GLN A 17 -8.49 1.94 -0.71
N LEU A 18 -7.71 2.08 -1.77
CA LEU A 18 -6.25 2.06 -1.67
C LEU A 18 -5.73 3.23 -0.84
N ARG A 19 -6.30 4.41 -1.04
CA ARG A 19 -5.90 5.59 -0.26
C ARG A 19 -6.25 5.42 1.22
N GLY A 20 -7.40 4.83 1.50
CA GLY A 20 -7.78 4.52 2.87
C GLY A 20 -6.81 3.56 3.53
N LEU A 21 -6.42 2.51 2.81
CA LEU A 21 -5.44 1.56 3.31
C LEU A 21 -4.07 2.22 3.53
N ARG A 22 -3.68 3.10 2.62
CA ARG A 22 -2.41 3.82 2.78
C ARG A 22 -2.42 4.68 4.04
N ASN A 23 -3.49 5.40 4.25
CA ASN A 23 -3.60 6.24 5.44
C ASN A 23 -3.57 5.41 6.71
N ARG A 24 -4.26 4.28 6.71
CA ARG A 24 -4.25 3.37 7.85
C ARG A 24 -2.87 2.77 8.09
N ALA A 25 -2.20 2.36 7.03
CA ALA A 25 -0.86 1.79 7.16
C ALA A 25 0.13 2.82 7.72
N ARG A 26 0.03 4.07 7.30
CA ARG A 26 0.86 5.13 7.83
C ARG A 26 0.56 5.38 9.31
N TYR A 27 -0.70 5.37 9.67
CA TYR A 27 -1.10 5.52 11.05
C TYR A 27 -0.55 4.38 11.91
N ASP A 28 -0.70 3.14 11.44
CA ASP A 28 -0.19 1.98 12.15
C ASP A 28 1.32 2.06 12.33
N LEU A 29 2.02 2.53 11.30
CA LEU A 29 3.47 2.70 11.34
C LEU A 29 3.86 3.73 12.39
N ASP A 30 3.17 4.86 12.42
CA ASP A 30 3.46 5.93 13.37
C ASP A 30 3.18 5.51 14.81
N CYS A 31 2.20 4.64 15.01
CA CYS A 31 1.82 4.16 16.33
C CYS A 31 2.62 2.93 16.78
N SER A 32 3.37 2.31 15.88
CA SER A 32 4.11 1.10 16.20
C SER A 32 5.41 1.41 16.93
N THR A 33 5.77 0.54 17.85
CA THR A 33 7.06 0.64 18.54
C THR A 33 8.18 0.21 17.59
N PRO A 34 9.26 0.99 17.49
CA PRO A 34 10.39 0.59 16.64
C PRO A 34 10.93 -0.79 17.03
N GLY A 35 11.27 -1.57 16.02
CA GLY A 35 11.85 -2.89 16.22
C GLY A 35 10.88 -4.03 16.30
N LEU A 36 9.58 -3.75 16.29
CA LEU A 36 8.57 -4.80 16.29
C LEU A 36 8.34 -5.32 14.88
N ILE A 37 7.92 -6.58 14.82
CA ILE A 37 7.55 -7.21 13.55
C ILE A 37 6.39 -6.46 12.90
N GLU A 38 5.44 -5.99 13.70
CA GLU A 38 4.30 -5.23 13.23
C GLU A 38 4.72 -3.96 12.49
N ARG A 39 5.76 -3.29 12.98
CA ARG A 39 6.27 -2.11 12.30
C ARG A 39 6.87 -2.46 10.95
N ARG A 40 7.61 -3.57 10.89
CA ARG A 40 8.18 -4.05 9.64
C ARG A 40 7.09 -4.38 8.63
N ASP A 41 6.05 -5.08 9.09
CA ASP A 41 4.93 -5.45 8.23
C ASP A 41 4.16 -4.22 7.76
N ALA A 42 4.01 -3.21 8.62
CA ALA A 42 3.38 -1.96 8.25
C ALA A 42 4.16 -1.24 7.15
N LEU A 43 5.49 -1.26 7.23
CA LEU A 43 6.35 -0.68 6.19
C LEU A 43 6.18 -1.42 4.86
N ILE A 44 6.18 -2.75 4.90
CA ILE A 44 5.99 -3.57 3.72
C ILE A 44 4.63 -3.30 3.10
N ASN A 45 3.59 -3.26 3.91
CA ASN A 45 2.24 -3.00 3.44
C ASN A 45 2.13 -1.61 2.81
N LEU A 46 2.72 -0.61 3.45
CA LEU A 46 2.70 0.75 2.92
C LEU A 46 3.38 0.81 1.57
N GLU A 47 4.53 0.15 1.43
CA GLU A 47 5.25 0.10 0.17
C GLU A 47 4.41 -0.57 -0.93
N ILE A 48 3.78 -1.69 -0.62
CA ILE A 48 2.96 -2.42 -1.58
C ILE A 48 1.73 -1.60 -1.97
N ILE A 49 1.10 -0.94 -1.00
CA ILE A 49 -0.05 -0.09 -1.27
C ILE A 49 0.34 1.08 -2.18
N CYS A 50 1.46 1.72 -1.90
CA CYS A 50 1.95 2.82 -2.74
C CYS A 50 2.25 2.34 -4.15
N ARG A 51 2.82 1.15 -4.29
CA ARG A 51 3.08 0.56 -5.60
C ARG A 51 1.78 0.29 -6.35
N ALA A 52 0.78 -0.23 -5.67
CA ALA A 52 -0.52 -0.49 -6.28
C ALA A 52 -1.17 0.81 -6.77
N ILE A 53 -1.10 1.87 -5.98
CA ILE A 53 -1.62 3.17 -6.38
C ILE A 53 -0.89 3.68 -7.61
N THR A 54 0.43 3.59 -7.60
CA THR A 54 1.26 4.05 -8.71
C THR A 54 0.93 3.27 -9.99
N LEU A 55 0.82 1.96 -9.90
CA LEU A 55 0.49 1.14 -11.06
C LEU A 55 -0.90 1.45 -11.60
N ARG A 56 -1.83 1.74 -10.71
CA ARG A 56 -3.19 2.07 -11.11
C ARG A 56 -3.26 3.40 -11.84
N HIS A 57 -2.47 4.39 -11.40
CA HIS A 57 -2.44 5.71 -12.03
C HIS A 57 -1.49 5.77 -13.21
N ALA A 58 -0.47 4.93 -13.22
CA ALA A 58 0.49 4.87 -14.30
C ALA A 58 0.05 3.87 -15.36
N HIS A 59 -1.20 3.93 -15.75
CA HIS A 59 -1.69 3.11 -16.83
C HIS A 59 -0.81 3.32 -18.04
N PRO A 60 -0.32 2.23 -18.66
CA PRO A 60 0.48 2.39 -19.85
C PRO A 60 -0.36 3.07 -20.92
N ARG A 61 -0.02 4.29 -21.19
CA ARG A 61 -0.66 5.03 -22.25
C ARG A 61 0.09 4.80 -23.53
N PRO A 62 -0.61 4.75 -24.65
CA PRO A 62 0.07 4.64 -25.93
C PRO A 62 1.05 5.80 -26.08
N PRO A 63 2.23 5.56 -26.65
CA PRO A 63 3.16 6.64 -26.92
C PRO A 63 2.49 7.67 -27.83
N GLY A 64 2.88 8.89 -27.70
CA GLY A 64 2.38 9.94 -28.56
C GLY A 64 1.31 10.83 -27.94
N PHE A 65 1.09 10.61 -26.65
CA PHE A 65 0.24 11.55 -25.95
C PHE A 65 0.86 12.02 -24.69
#